data_357cc837f434280d52dc9da6a986f064
#
_entry.id   357cc837f434280d52dc9da6a986f064
#
_cell.length_a   1.000
_cell.length_b   1.000
_cell.length_c   1.000
_cell.angle_alpha   90.00
_cell.angle_beta   90.00
_cell.angle_gamma   90.00
#
_symmetry.space_group_name_H-M   'P 1'
#
loop_
_entity.id
_entity.type
_entity.pdbx_description
1 polymer ?
#
loop_
_entity_poly.entity_id
_entity_poly.type
_entity_poly.pdbx_seq_one_letter_code
_entity_poly.pdbx_strand_id
1 'polypeptide(L)'
;GLGDVYKRQALESYQFPKVILDPVLICKGQEPGAALDTDNALREKLLPRADVVTPNLFETQTLAGVDEITSVEALKDAAKRIGDQGVPVVIAKAGTLLDTGTALDVYYDGHDCEVLEVPAVSQERVSGAGCTLAAAITAEIAKGASALDAVRTAKQVVVSAIENRMHGNACLLYTSDAADDSLRV
;
A
#
# COMPACT_ATOMS: atom_id res chain seq x y z
N GLY A 1 -5.47 -13.31 12.44
CA GLY A 1 -6.89 -13.75 12.48
C GLY A 1 -7.21 -14.81 11.41
N LEU A 2 -8.44 -15.31 11.36
CA LEU A 2 -8.85 -16.35 10.39
C LEU A 2 -8.60 -15.93 8.92
N GLY A 3 -8.74 -14.63 8.62
CA GLY A 3 -8.48 -14.10 7.27
C GLY A 3 -7.06 -14.35 6.77
N ASP A 4 -6.06 -14.25 7.64
CA ASP A 4 -4.66 -14.45 7.25
C ASP A 4 -4.34 -15.94 7.03
N VAL A 5 -5.03 -16.82 7.78
CA VAL A 5 -4.94 -18.27 7.57
C VAL A 5 -5.45 -18.64 6.18
N TYR A 6 -6.60 -18.13 5.75
CA TYR A 6 -7.18 -18.40 4.43
C TYR A 6 -6.35 -17.80 3.30
N LYS A 7 -5.83 -16.57 3.46
CA LYS A 7 -4.92 -15.96 2.48
C LYS A 7 -3.66 -16.81 2.29
N ARG A 8 -3.05 -17.26 3.39
CA ARG A 8 -1.90 -18.15 3.34
C ARG A 8 -2.22 -19.46 2.62
N GLN A 9 -3.33 -20.11 2.97
CA GLN A 9 -3.76 -21.35 2.32
C GLN A 9 -3.94 -21.18 0.81
N ALA A 10 -4.54 -20.06 0.38
CA ALA A 10 -4.69 -19.75 -1.04
C ALA A 10 -3.32 -19.61 -1.73
N LEU A 11 -2.38 -18.88 -1.13
CA LEU A 11 -1.02 -18.72 -1.66
C LEU A 11 -0.21 -20.04 -1.66
N GLU A 12 -0.55 -20.99 -0.79
CA GLU A 12 0.05 -22.33 -0.76
C GLU A 12 -0.58 -23.27 -1.79
N SER A 13 -1.87 -23.12 -2.03
CA SER A 13 -2.66 -24.03 -2.87
C SER A 13 -2.63 -23.66 -4.36
N TYR A 14 -2.40 -22.39 -4.67
CA TYR A 14 -2.42 -21.87 -6.04
C TYR A 14 -1.10 -21.15 -6.36
N GLN A 15 -0.65 -21.32 -7.61
CA GLN A 15 0.48 -20.56 -8.15
C GLN A 15 -0.04 -19.28 -8.80
N PHE A 16 0.14 -18.16 -8.11
CA PHE A 16 -0.18 -16.84 -8.66
C PHE A 16 1.03 -16.32 -9.42
N PRO A 17 0.87 -15.76 -10.64
CA PRO A 17 1.97 -15.20 -11.41
C PRO A 17 2.67 -14.04 -10.69
N LYS A 18 1.90 -13.24 -9.97
CA LYS A 18 2.35 -12.12 -9.15
C LYS A 18 1.47 -11.95 -7.92
N VAL A 19 2.09 -11.59 -6.81
CA VAL A 19 1.42 -11.32 -5.53
C VAL A 19 1.73 -9.88 -5.12
N ILE A 20 0.72 -9.03 -5.12
CA ILE A 20 0.79 -7.67 -4.63
C ILE A 20 0.16 -7.63 -3.24
N LEU A 21 0.93 -7.27 -2.22
CA LEU A 21 0.51 -7.26 -0.84
C LEU A 21 0.34 -5.82 -0.33
N ASP A 22 -0.88 -5.45 0.01
CA ASP A 22 -1.16 -4.25 0.82
C ASP A 22 -1.14 -4.66 2.30
N PRO A 23 -0.07 -4.31 3.07
CA PRO A 23 0.19 -4.89 4.38
C PRO A 23 -0.57 -4.15 5.47
N VAL A 24 -1.89 -4.15 5.43
CA VAL A 24 -2.75 -3.44 6.39
C VAL A 24 -2.59 -4.04 7.78
N LEU A 25 -1.83 -3.36 8.65
CA LEU A 25 -1.57 -3.78 10.04
C LEU A 25 -2.69 -3.35 10.99
N ILE A 26 -3.25 -2.19 10.79
CA ILE A 26 -4.33 -1.65 11.63
C ILE A 26 -5.52 -1.26 10.76
N CYS A 27 -6.63 -1.96 10.95
CA CYS A 27 -7.92 -1.53 10.41
C CYS A 27 -8.51 -0.40 11.27
N LYS A 28 -9.28 0.50 10.66
CA LYS A 28 -9.94 1.59 11.39
C LYS A 28 -10.72 1.06 12.60
N GLY A 29 -10.41 1.59 13.80
CA GLY A 29 -11.11 1.25 15.04
C GLY A 29 -10.54 0.06 15.83
N GLN A 30 -9.38 -0.48 15.42
CA GLN A 30 -8.67 -1.48 16.21
C GLN A 30 -7.63 -0.85 17.15
N GLU A 31 -7.47 -1.46 18.33
CA GLU A 31 -6.45 -1.08 19.29
C GLU A 31 -5.03 -1.44 18.77
N PRO A 32 -4.00 -0.62 19.07
CA PRO A 32 -2.62 -0.88 18.62
C PRO A 32 -2.07 -2.26 19.06
N GLY A 33 -2.55 -2.83 20.14
CA GLY A 33 -2.11 -4.15 20.64
C GLY A 33 -2.51 -5.32 19.74
N ALA A 34 -3.57 -5.18 18.95
CA ALA A 34 -3.98 -6.20 17.96
C ALA A 34 -3.06 -6.24 16.73
N ALA A 35 -2.21 -5.22 16.55
CA ALA A 35 -1.29 -5.13 15.43
C ALA A 35 -0.12 -6.12 15.54
N LEU A 36 0.34 -6.46 16.75
CA LEU A 36 1.53 -7.30 16.94
C LEU A 36 1.38 -8.73 16.39
N ASP A 37 0.26 -9.38 16.65
CA ASP A 37 0.01 -10.73 16.13
C ASP A 37 -0.18 -10.73 14.62
N THR A 38 -0.79 -9.67 14.09
CA THR A 38 -0.97 -9.48 12.64
C THR A 38 0.38 -9.19 11.97
N ASP A 39 1.24 -8.38 12.59
CA ASP A 39 2.58 -8.07 12.09
C ASP A 39 3.44 -9.32 11.97
N ASN A 40 3.51 -10.14 13.01
CA ASN A 40 4.28 -11.39 13.01
C ASN A 40 3.81 -12.33 11.89
N ALA A 41 2.49 -12.55 11.77
CA ALA A 41 1.93 -13.42 10.73
C ALA A 41 2.19 -12.88 9.32
N LEU A 42 2.14 -11.55 9.15
CA LEU A 42 2.40 -10.89 7.88
C LEU A 42 3.87 -11.03 7.47
N ARG A 43 4.81 -10.74 8.38
CA ARG A 43 6.26 -10.87 8.15
C ARG A 43 6.67 -12.29 7.84
N GLU A 44 6.21 -13.26 8.62
CA GLU A 44 6.66 -14.64 8.50
C GLU A 44 6.02 -15.39 7.33
N LYS A 45 4.78 -15.06 6.98
CA LYS A 45 3.96 -15.92 6.13
C LYS A 45 3.56 -15.27 4.80
N LEU A 46 3.39 -13.96 4.75
CA LEU A 46 2.91 -13.27 3.55
C LEU A 46 4.01 -12.46 2.86
N LEU A 47 4.81 -11.73 3.62
CA LEU A 47 5.85 -10.86 3.05
C LEU A 47 6.85 -11.63 2.17
N PRO A 48 7.35 -12.83 2.55
CA PRO A 48 8.28 -13.60 1.72
C PRO A 48 7.67 -14.14 0.41
N ARG A 49 6.36 -14.02 0.24
CA ARG A 49 5.63 -14.47 -0.96
C ARG A 49 5.16 -13.31 -1.85
N ALA A 50 5.36 -12.09 -1.39
CA ALA A 50 4.98 -10.90 -2.13
C ALA A 50 6.03 -10.55 -3.18
N ASP A 51 5.59 -10.28 -4.41
CA ASP A 51 6.42 -9.67 -5.45
C ASP A 51 6.49 -8.15 -5.26
N VAL A 52 5.41 -7.56 -4.77
CA VAL A 52 5.28 -6.12 -4.51
C VAL A 52 4.59 -5.92 -3.16
N VAL A 53 5.12 -5.02 -2.34
CA VAL A 53 4.48 -4.60 -1.09
C VAL A 53 4.24 -3.09 -1.08
N THR A 54 3.08 -2.65 -0.55
CA THR A 54 2.65 -1.24 -0.60
C THR A 54 2.38 -0.66 0.79
N PRO A 55 3.35 -0.67 1.74
CA PRO A 55 3.13 -0.19 3.09
C PRO A 55 2.92 1.34 3.14
N ASN A 56 2.00 1.79 3.98
CA ASN A 56 1.91 3.20 4.36
C ASN A 56 3.05 3.58 5.33
N LEU A 57 3.15 4.85 5.74
CA LEU A 57 4.25 5.32 6.57
C LEU A 57 4.38 4.55 7.89
N PHE A 58 3.27 4.31 8.59
CA PHE A 58 3.23 3.52 9.83
C PHE A 58 3.62 2.05 9.59
N GLU A 59 3.09 1.45 8.56
CA GLU A 59 3.42 0.07 8.15
C GLU A 59 4.88 -0.03 7.73
N THR A 60 5.42 0.98 7.04
CA THR A 60 6.83 1.06 6.66
C THR A 60 7.73 1.11 7.89
N GLN A 61 7.41 1.96 8.88
CA GLN A 61 8.12 2.02 10.16
C GLN A 61 8.13 0.67 10.86
N THR A 62 6.96 0.06 10.98
CA THR A 62 6.79 -1.24 11.62
C THR A 62 7.59 -2.33 10.91
N LEU A 63 7.41 -2.46 9.59
CA LEU A 63 8.09 -3.51 8.78
C LEU A 63 9.60 -3.31 8.70
N ALA A 64 10.09 -2.08 8.66
CA ALA A 64 11.51 -1.75 8.66
C ALA A 64 12.15 -1.85 10.06
N GLY A 65 11.35 -1.92 11.12
CA GLY A 65 11.84 -1.92 12.51
C GLY A 65 12.50 -0.60 12.89
N VAL A 66 11.89 0.53 12.50
CA VAL A 66 12.34 1.88 12.84
C VAL A 66 11.26 2.64 13.60
N ASP A 67 11.66 3.48 14.55
CA ASP A 67 10.72 4.20 15.42
C ASP A 67 10.03 5.33 14.68
N GLU A 68 10.76 6.06 13.84
CA GLU A 68 10.23 7.23 13.14
C GLU A 68 10.87 7.43 11.76
N ILE A 69 10.06 7.90 10.81
CA ILE A 69 10.50 8.31 9.47
C ILE A 69 10.06 9.75 9.25
N THR A 70 11.04 10.67 9.26
CA THR A 70 10.79 12.12 9.18
C THR A 70 11.35 12.75 7.89
N SER A 71 11.99 11.96 7.04
CA SER A 71 12.60 12.46 5.80
C SER A 71 12.49 11.46 4.67
N VAL A 72 12.66 11.95 3.44
CA VAL A 72 12.68 11.11 2.24
C VAL A 72 13.82 10.09 2.29
N GLU A 73 14.97 10.47 2.78
CA GLU A 73 16.12 9.56 2.90
C GLU A 73 15.84 8.45 3.93
N ALA A 74 15.25 8.78 5.07
CA ALA A 74 14.82 7.77 6.05
C ALA A 74 13.76 6.82 5.45
N LEU A 75 12.86 7.32 4.60
CA LEU A 75 11.88 6.50 3.89
C LEU A 75 12.53 5.55 2.88
N LYS A 76 13.54 6.02 2.13
CA LYS A 76 14.33 5.18 1.22
C LYS A 76 15.07 4.07 1.98
N ASP A 77 15.71 4.41 3.09
CA ASP A 77 16.41 3.42 3.91
C ASP A 77 15.46 2.39 4.53
N ALA A 78 14.27 2.82 4.95
CA ALA A 78 13.24 1.92 5.43
C ALA A 78 12.71 1.00 4.31
N ALA A 79 12.52 1.51 3.09
CA ALA A 79 12.13 0.70 1.93
C ALA A 79 13.17 -0.37 1.60
N LYS A 80 14.47 -0.03 1.64
CA LYS A 80 15.57 -1.00 1.45
C LYS A 80 15.54 -2.09 2.52
N ARG A 81 15.38 -1.72 3.80
CA ARG A 81 15.28 -2.70 4.91
C ARG A 81 14.12 -3.68 4.73
N ILE A 82 13.01 -3.24 4.15
CA ILE A 82 11.88 -4.13 3.83
C ILE A 82 12.26 -5.03 2.66
N GLY A 83 12.90 -4.51 1.62
CA GLY A 83 13.38 -5.29 0.48
C GLY A 83 14.38 -6.38 0.90
N ASP A 84 15.28 -6.08 1.84
CA ASP A 84 16.27 -7.01 2.41
C ASP A 84 15.61 -8.20 3.14
N GLN A 85 14.31 -8.10 3.48
CA GLN A 85 13.52 -9.22 4.02
C GLN A 85 13.01 -10.17 2.91
N GLY A 86 13.42 -9.97 1.67
CA GLY A 86 13.13 -10.85 0.54
C GLY A 86 11.99 -10.36 -0.38
N VAL A 87 11.55 -9.12 -0.25
CA VAL A 87 10.52 -8.52 -1.12
C VAL A 87 11.19 -7.83 -2.31
N PRO A 88 10.94 -8.28 -3.56
CA PRO A 88 11.57 -7.70 -4.74
C PRO A 88 11.25 -6.22 -4.98
N VAL A 89 10.00 -5.81 -4.71
CA VAL A 89 9.57 -4.42 -4.94
C VAL A 89 8.84 -3.88 -3.73
N VAL A 90 9.27 -2.72 -3.24
CA VAL A 90 8.65 -2.00 -2.12
C VAL A 90 8.18 -0.63 -2.57
N ILE A 91 6.94 -0.30 -2.25
CA ILE A 91 6.34 1.01 -2.49
C ILE A 91 5.98 1.62 -1.14
N ALA A 92 6.92 2.32 -0.53
CA ALA A 92 6.73 2.96 0.77
C ALA A 92 5.96 4.27 0.60
N LYS A 93 4.70 4.27 1.05
CA LYS A 93 3.77 5.38 0.86
C LYS A 93 3.90 6.38 2.02
N ALA A 94 4.31 7.61 1.73
CA ALA A 94 4.27 8.70 2.70
C ALA A 94 3.10 9.66 2.44
N GLY A 95 2.63 9.75 1.20
CA GLY A 95 1.61 10.74 0.84
C GLY A 95 2.08 12.16 1.19
N THR A 96 1.28 12.91 1.93
CA THR A 96 1.61 14.29 2.37
C THR A 96 2.25 14.35 3.77
N LEU A 97 2.60 13.22 4.38
CA LEU A 97 3.01 13.16 5.79
C LEU A 97 4.44 13.64 6.05
N LEU A 98 5.28 13.78 5.02
CA LEU A 98 6.67 14.25 5.16
C LEU A 98 6.84 15.77 4.90
N ASP A 99 5.74 16.52 4.84
CA ASP A 99 5.72 17.99 4.67
C ASP A 99 6.61 18.52 3.52
N THR A 100 6.67 17.78 2.43
CA THR A 100 7.42 18.16 1.22
C THR A 100 6.64 19.08 0.29
N GLY A 101 5.38 19.39 0.62
CA GLY A 101 4.45 20.13 -0.25
C GLY A 101 3.84 19.30 -1.37
N THR A 102 4.26 18.06 -1.53
CA THR A 102 3.78 17.10 -2.53
C THR A 102 3.27 15.82 -1.86
N ALA A 103 2.54 15.00 -2.59
CA ALA A 103 2.24 13.63 -2.18
C ALA A 103 3.32 12.70 -2.73
N LEU A 104 4.14 12.16 -1.81
CA LEU A 104 5.37 11.45 -2.11
C LEU A 104 5.28 9.99 -1.69
N ASP A 105 5.82 9.10 -2.52
CA ASP A 105 6.07 7.70 -2.20
C ASP A 105 7.47 7.32 -2.71
N VAL A 106 8.07 6.30 -2.09
CA VAL A 106 9.35 5.74 -2.54
C VAL A 106 9.10 4.38 -3.17
N TYR A 107 9.55 4.22 -4.40
CA TYR A 107 9.69 2.94 -5.09
C TYR A 107 11.10 2.40 -4.87
N TYR A 108 11.22 1.11 -4.55
CA TYR A 108 12.49 0.39 -4.46
C TYR A 108 12.34 -0.98 -5.11
N ASP A 109 13.30 -1.39 -5.96
CA ASP A 109 13.25 -2.63 -6.75
C ASP A 109 14.36 -3.64 -6.41
N GLY A 110 14.98 -3.49 -5.26
CA GLY A 110 16.14 -4.30 -4.85
C GLY A 110 17.49 -3.70 -5.23
N HIS A 111 17.51 -2.68 -6.10
CA HIS A 111 18.72 -2.00 -6.58
C HIS A 111 18.63 -0.49 -6.41
N ASP A 112 17.62 0.11 -7.01
CA ASP A 112 17.45 1.55 -7.07
C ASP A 112 16.23 2.02 -6.27
N CYS A 113 16.33 3.25 -5.74
CA CYS A 113 15.20 3.96 -5.15
C CYS A 113 14.79 5.11 -6.07
N GLU A 114 13.51 5.17 -6.41
CA GLU A 114 12.90 6.31 -7.10
C GLU A 114 11.88 7.00 -6.19
N VAL A 115 11.94 8.34 -6.14
CA VAL A 115 10.94 9.15 -5.45
C VAL A 115 9.85 9.50 -6.43
N LEU A 116 8.63 9.10 -6.13
CA LEU A 116 7.44 9.32 -6.95
C LEU A 116 6.60 10.42 -6.34
N GLU A 117 6.66 11.62 -6.92
CA GLU A 117 5.93 12.79 -6.45
C GLU A 117 4.76 13.13 -7.38
N VAL A 118 3.66 13.55 -6.77
CA VAL A 118 2.50 14.15 -7.44
C VAL A 118 2.02 15.35 -6.64
N PRO A 119 1.31 16.31 -7.26
CA PRO A 119 0.71 17.42 -6.51
C PRO A 119 -0.16 16.93 -5.37
N ALA A 120 -0.07 17.59 -4.22
CA ALA A 120 -0.95 17.32 -3.08
C ALA A 120 -2.33 17.91 -3.35
N VAL A 121 -3.26 17.08 -3.83
CA VAL A 121 -4.63 17.49 -4.16
C VAL A 121 -5.58 17.49 -2.96
N SER A 122 -5.11 17.01 -1.80
CA SER A 122 -5.82 17.09 -0.52
C SER A 122 -4.83 17.04 0.63
N GLN A 123 -5.05 17.83 1.66
CA GLN A 123 -4.33 17.74 2.94
C GLN A 123 -4.98 16.74 3.90
N GLU A 124 -6.20 16.34 3.64
CA GLU A 124 -6.93 15.37 4.46
C GLU A 124 -6.58 13.96 4.05
N ARG A 125 -6.52 13.07 5.05
CA ARG A 125 -6.41 11.62 4.79
C ARG A 125 -7.67 11.12 4.10
N VAL A 126 -7.48 10.64 2.90
CA VAL A 126 -8.59 10.12 2.12
C VAL A 126 -8.68 8.60 2.28
N SER A 127 -9.79 8.16 2.85
CA SER A 127 -10.02 6.72 3.09
C SER A 127 -10.16 5.97 1.77
N GLY A 128 -9.49 4.83 1.65
CA GLY A 128 -9.51 4.00 0.44
C GLY A 128 -8.42 4.33 -0.58
N ALA A 129 -7.72 5.46 -0.48
CA ALA A 129 -6.67 5.84 -1.41
C ALA A 129 -5.54 4.78 -1.52
N GLY A 130 -5.10 4.22 -0.37
CA GLY A 130 -4.09 3.17 -0.34
C GLY A 130 -4.54 1.87 -1.01
N CYS A 131 -5.74 1.41 -0.69
CA CYS A 131 -6.32 0.21 -1.31
C CYS A 131 -6.53 0.39 -2.81
N THR A 132 -6.94 1.60 -3.25
CA THR A 132 -7.06 1.94 -4.67
C THR A 132 -5.71 1.89 -5.37
N LEU A 133 -4.65 2.42 -4.74
CA LEU A 133 -3.30 2.33 -5.27
C LEU A 133 -2.88 0.88 -5.49
N ALA A 134 -3.03 0.03 -4.45
CA ALA A 134 -2.66 -1.38 -4.53
C ALA A 134 -3.46 -2.14 -5.60
N ALA A 135 -4.76 -1.88 -5.70
CA ALA A 135 -5.63 -2.48 -6.71
C ALA A 135 -5.24 -2.04 -8.13
N ALA A 136 -4.96 -0.75 -8.34
CA ALA A 136 -4.53 -0.22 -9.63
C ALA A 136 -3.16 -0.77 -10.04
N ILE A 137 -2.20 -0.87 -9.13
CA ILE A 137 -0.90 -1.52 -9.37
C ILE A 137 -1.11 -2.97 -9.82
N THR A 138 -1.96 -3.71 -9.11
CA THR A 138 -2.27 -5.10 -9.45
C THR A 138 -2.84 -5.21 -10.86
N ALA A 139 -3.78 -4.33 -11.22
CA ALA A 139 -4.40 -4.32 -12.54
C ALA A 139 -3.39 -4.00 -13.65
N GLU A 140 -2.51 -3.03 -13.45
CA GLU A 140 -1.50 -2.66 -14.46
C GLU A 140 -0.44 -3.76 -14.63
N ILE A 141 0.02 -4.39 -13.55
CA ILE A 141 0.92 -5.54 -13.62
C ILE A 141 0.25 -6.71 -14.34
N ALA A 142 -1.03 -6.96 -14.09
CA ALA A 142 -1.78 -8.00 -14.78
C ALA A 142 -1.93 -7.74 -16.30
N LYS A 143 -1.89 -6.48 -16.71
CA LYS A 143 -1.85 -6.08 -18.14
C LYS A 143 -0.45 -6.19 -18.76
N GLY A 144 0.59 -6.49 -17.97
CA GLY A 144 1.95 -6.64 -18.42
C GLY A 144 2.85 -5.41 -18.23
N ALA A 145 2.40 -4.40 -17.50
CA ALA A 145 3.24 -3.24 -17.18
C ALA A 145 4.39 -3.64 -16.24
N SER A 146 5.52 -2.92 -16.33
CA SER A 146 6.58 -3.01 -15.31
C SER A 146 6.04 -2.53 -13.96
N ALA A 147 6.65 -2.96 -12.85
CA ALA A 147 6.23 -2.53 -11.52
C ALA A 147 6.30 -1.00 -11.37
N LEU A 148 7.34 -0.37 -11.89
CA LEU A 148 7.51 1.08 -11.84
C LEU A 148 6.44 1.82 -12.65
N ASP A 149 6.14 1.39 -13.87
CA ASP A 149 5.10 2.01 -14.69
C ASP A 149 3.70 1.78 -14.10
N ALA A 150 3.46 0.60 -13.52
CA ALA A 150 2.23 0.30 -12.81
C ALA A 150 1.99 1.25 -11.64
N VAL A 151 3.04 1.52 -10.85
CA VAL A 151 2.96 2.48 -9.72
C VAL A 151 2.73 3.90 -10.20
N ARG A 152 3.44 4.35 -11.23
CA ARG A 152 3.23 5.68 -11.82
C ARG A 152 1.80 5.87 -12.31
N THR A 153 1.26 4.89 -13.03
CA THR A 153 -0.13 4.91 -13.48
C THR A 153 -1.11 4.90 -12.30
N ALA A 154 -0.89 4.03 -11.33
CA ALA A 154 -1.73 3.93 -10.14
C ALA A 154 -1.77 5.23 -9.32
N LYS A 155 -0.65 5.95 -9.20
CA LYS A 155 -0.63 7.27 -8.56
C LYS A 155 -1.51 8.29 -9.28
N GLN A 156 -1.52 8.30 -10.60
CA GLN A 156 -2.40 9.20 -11.38
C GLN A 156 -3.89 8.82 -11.18
N VAL A 157 -4.20 7.54 -11.13
CA VAL A 157 -5.57 7.06 -10.82
C VAL A 157 -6.01 7.56 -9.45
N VAL A 158 -5.15 7.44 -8.42
CA VAL A 158 -5.46 7.91 -7.07
C VAL A 158 -5.63 9.42 -7.03
N VAL A 159 -4.77 10.19 -7.68
CA VAL A 159 -4.91 11.66 -7.77
C VAL A 159 -6.25 12.04 -8.38
N SER A 160 -6.57 11.45 -9.55
CA SER A 160 -7.85 11.71 -10.22
C SER A 160 -9.05 11.31 -9.37
N ALA A 161 -8.98 10.18 -8.65
CA ALA A 161 -10.05 9.75 -7.76
C ALA A 161 -10.24 10.71 -6.57
N ILE A 162 -9.16 11.27 -6.03
CA ILE A 162 -9.22 12.26 -4.95
C ILE A 162 -9.81 13.59 -5.44
N GLU A 163 -9.41 14.05 -6.61
CA GLU A 163 -9.91 15.31 -7.21
C GLU A 163 -11.40 15.24 -7.53
N ASN A 164 -11.87 14.08 -8.02
CA ASN A 164 -13.26 13.89 -8.45
C ASN A 164 -14.14 13.21 -7.39
N ARG A 165 -13.65 13.11 -6.13
CA ARG A 165 -14.42 12.48 -5.06
C ARG A 165 -15.70 13.23 -4.75
N MET A 166 -16.80 12.53 -4.50
CA MET A 166 -17.96 13.10 -3.85
C MET A 166 -17.69 13.27 -2.36
N HIS A 167 -18.00 14.45 -1.82
CA HIS A 167 -17.90 14.73 -0.39
C HIS A 167 -19.05 14.00 0.34
N GLY A 168 -18.74 12.82 0.89
CA GLY A 168 -19.66 12.01 1.69
C GLY A 168 -18.94 11.43 2.91
N ASN A 169 -19.71 10.97 3.89
CA ASN A 169 -19.17 10.57 5.19
C ASN A 169 -18.49 9.20 5.21
N ALA A 170 -18.31 8.50 4.10
CA ALA A 170 -17.89 7.11 4.16
C ALA A 170 -16.60 6.76 3.39
N CYS A 171 -16.57 6.72 2.07
CA CYS A 171 -15.40 6.23 1.33
C CYS A 171 -15.14 7.07 0.09
N LEU A 172 -13.88 7.14 -0.32
CA LEU A 172 -13.43 7.92 -1.46
C LEU A 172 -14.06 7.50 -2.78
N LEU A 173 -14.28 6.22 -2.92
CA LEU A 173 -14.67 5.58 -4.17
C LEU A 173 -16.15 5.23 -4.25
N TYR A 174 -16.96 5.84 -3.38
CA TYR A 174 -18.40 5.60 -3.35
C TYR A 174 -19.11 5.81 -4.70
N THR A 175 -18.47 6.52 -5.61
CA THR A 175 -19.03 6.79 -6.93
C THR A 175 -18.58 5.81 -8.01
N SER A 176 -17.61 4.95 -7.72
CA SER A 176 -17.05 4.02 -8.70
C SER A 176 -17.35 2.56 -8.41
N ASP A 177 -17.86 2.24 -7.23
CA ASP A 177 -18.18 0.86 -6.83
C ASP A 177 -19.69 0.61 -6.82
N ALA A 178 -20.20 0.17 -8.00
CA ALA A 178 -21.59 -0.27 -8.13
C ALA A 178 -21.91 -1.51 -7.29
N ALA A 179 -20.93 -2.25 -6.78
CA ALA A 179 -21.14 -3.42 -5.94
C ALA A 179 -21.56 -3.03 -4.51
N ASP A 180 -21.18 -1.84 -4.03
CA ASP A 180 -21.55 -1.36 -2.71
C ASP A 180 -23.00 -0.86 -2.63
N ASP A 181 -23.57 -0.43 -3.74
CA ASP A 181 -24.97 -0.01 -3.83
C ASP A 181 -25.96 -1.19 -3.78
N SER A 182 -25.52 -2.39 -4.15
CA SER A 182 -26.36 -3.60 -4.14
C SER A 182 -26.55 -4.21 -2.74
N LEU A 183 -25.75 -3.80 -1.77
CA LEU A 183 -25.80 -4.29 -0.38
C LEU A 183 -26.63 -3.39 0.56
N ARG A 184 -27.29 -2.36 0.05
CA ARG A 184 -28.12 -1.42 0.80
C ARG A 184 -29.63 -1.67 0.66
N VAL A 185 -30.02 -2.90 0.35
CA VAL A 185 -31.45 -3.33 0.37
C VAL A 185 -31.80 -3.93 1.71
#